data_958f5332143bd22d2251fe02b670c093
#
_entry.id   958f5332143bd22d2251fe02b670c093
#
_cell.length_a   1.000
_cell.length_b   1.000
_cell.length_c   1.000
_cell.angle_alpha   90.00
_cell.angle_beta   90.00
_cell.angle_gamma   90.00
#
_symmetry.space_group_name_H-M   'P 1'
#
loop_
_entity.id
_entity.type
_entity.pdbx_description
1 polymer ?
#
loop_
_entity_poly.entity_id
_entity_poly.type
_entity_poly.pdbx_seq_one_letter_code
_entity_poly.pdbx_strand_id
1 'polypeptide(L)'
;MQTTTTYIALLSALSFSAAAQQVSIQAPQSATANDFIEVFKQLSGEHPGVRKGHAKGVCALGSFEPSATAQARFDTPLFSEQAPITLRFSMGGGNPNADEAANAPRGMAVMFDLDNNRQHKIAGLTTPMFAGKNPEQFLGLLRINYAIAQGEATGADRKAYLEANPEAARQGEWLQSHQPAAEYTSANYFGIHTFYTT
;
A
#
# COMPACT_ATOMS: atom_id res chain seq x y z
N MET A 1 76.82 6.71 32.94
CA MET A 1 75.95 7.55 32.10
C MET A 1 74.98 6.60 31.41
N GLN A 2 73.75 6.52 31.88
CA GLN A 2 72.71 5.68 31.25
C GLN A 2 71.80 6.65 30.48
N THR A 3 71.70 6.47 29.18
CA THR A 3 70.79 7.23 28.30
C THR A 3 69.49 6.48 28.19
N THR A 4 68.43 7.07 28.74
CA THR A 4 67.06 6.54 28.67
C THR A 4 66.41 7.02 27.37
N THR A 5 66.13 6.12 26.44
CA THR A 5 65.45 6.44 25.18
C THR A 5 63.95 6.31 25.40
N THR A 6 63.20 7.41 25.36
CA THR A 6 61.74 7.44 25.47
C THR A 6 61.11 7.24 24.09
N TYR A 7 60.37 6.13 23.91
CA TYR A 7 59.56 5.92 22.70
C TYR A 7 58.19 6.54 22.89
N ILE A 8 57.86 7.55 22.08
CA ILE A 8 56.55 8.14 22.00
C ILE A 8 55.78 7.32 20.93
N ALA A 9 54.82 6.53 21.37
CA ALA A 9 53.89 5.83 20.48
C ALA A 9 52.78 6.79 20.06
N LEU A 10 52.75 7.19 18.77
CA LEU A 10 51.66 7.91 18.16
C LEU A 10 50.52 6.92 17.90
N LEU A 11 49.45 6.96 18.72
CA LEU A 11 48.19 6.34 18.40
C LEU A 11 47.41 7.23 17.42
N SER A 12 47.40 6.90 16.15
CA SER A 12 46.48 7.47 15.15
C SER A 12 45.10 6.83 15.33
N ALA A 13 44.18 7.56 15.99
CA ALA A 13 42.78 7.19 16.04
C ALA A 13 42.15 7.36 14.63
N LEU A 14 41.96 6.27 13.93
CA LEU A 14 41.15 6.23 12.71
C LEU A 14 39.68 6.41 13.11
N SER A 15 39.19 7.64 13.02
CA SER A 15 37.77 7.94 13.16
C SER A 15 37.04 7.42 11.91
N PHE A 16 36.44 6.23 12.00
CA PHE A 16 35.45 5.78 11.03
C PHE A 16 34.20 6.63 11.21
N SER A 17 34.04 7.68 10.43
CA SER A 17 32.75 8.34 10.23
C SER A 17 31.88 7.38 9.41
N ALA A 18 31.02 6.60 10.08
CA ALA A 18 29.90 5.98 9.41
C ALA A 18 29.01 7.13 8.92
N ALA A 19 29.10 7.46 7.65
CA ALA A 19 28.15 8.35 7.01
C ALA A 19 26.78 7.62 7.09
N ALA A 20 25.94 8.05 8.02
CA ALA A 20 24.55 7.62 8.05
C ALA A 20 23.95 7.94 6.70
N GLN A 21 23.51 6.92 5.99
CA GLN A 21 22.90 7.06 4.67
C GLN A 21 21.59 7.80 4.86
N GLN A 22 21.58 9.07 4.49
CA GLN A 22 20.43 9.95 4.72
C GLN A 22 19.26 9.44 3.87
N VAL A 23 18.19 9.01 4.53
CA VAL A 23 16.99 8.54 3.85
C VAL A 23 16.39 9.69 3.04
N SER A 24 16.09 9.44 1.77
CA SER A 24 15.52 10.46 0.90
C SER A 24 14.11 10.83 1.33
N ILE A 25 13.88 12.11 1.59
CA ILE A 25 12.55 12.69 1.81
C ILE A 25 11.82 13.03 0.50
N GLN A 26 12.47 12.82 -0.64
CA GLN A 26 11.90 13.02 -1.96
C GLN A 26 11.33 11.70 -2.49
N ALA A 27 10.20 11.79 -3.21
CA ALA A 27 9.72 10.65 -3.98
C ALA A 27 10.78 10.25 -5.04
N PRO A 28 10.96 8.94 -5.34
CA PRO A 28 11.86 8.54 -6.41
C PRO A 28 11.40 9.11 -7.75
N GLN A 29 12.32 9.29 -8.70
CA GLN A 29 12.01 9.82 -10.03
C GLN A 29 11.25 8.83 -10.91
N SER A 30 11.35 7.55 -10.60
CA SER A 30 10.62 6.47 -11.29
C SER A 30 10.25 5.36 -10.32
N ALA A 31 9.20 4.62 -10.63
CA ALA A 31 8.75 3.46 -9.89
C ALA A 31 8.40 2.32 -10.87
N THR A 32 8.99 1.16 -10.66
CA THR A 32 8.73 -0.03 -11.46
C THR A 32 7.95 -1.07 -10.65
N ALA A 33 7.34 -2.04 -11.33
CA ALA A 33 6.68 -3.16 -10.65
C ALA A 33 7.64 -3.94 -9.73
N ASN A 34 8.91 -4.09 -10.13
CA ASN A 34 9.92 -4.76 -9.31
C ASN A 34 10.23 -3.99 -8.03
N ASP A 35 10.31 -2.66 -8.08
CA ASP A 35 10.49 -1.84 -6.88
C ASP A 35 9.39 -2.08 -5.84
N PHE A 36 8.13 -2.18 -6.30
CA PHE A 36 7.01 -2.49 -5.40
C PHE A 36 7.09 -3.91 -4.86
N ILE A 37 7.42 -4.90 -5.68
CA ILE A 37 7.57 -6.29 -5.22
C ILE A 37 8.64 -6.36 -4.12
N GLU A 38 9.78 -5.70 -4.31
CA GLU A 38 10.85 -5.71 -3.33
C GLU A 38 10.47 -4.99 -2.02
N VAL A 39 9.90 -3.79 -2.09
CA VAL A 39 9.52 -3.08 -0.86
C VAL A 39 8.38 -3.79 -0.10
N PHE A 40 7.46 -4.45 -0.80
CA PHE A 40 6.43 -5.25 -0.14
C PHE A 40 7.02 -6.50 0.55
N LYS A 41 8.00 -7.16 -0.05
CA LYS A 41 8.75 -8.24 0.61
C LYS A 41 9.48 -7.74 1.85
N GLN A 42 10.14 -6.60 1.76
CA GLN A 42 10.85 -5.99 2.87
C GLN A 42 9.93 -5.65 4.04
N LEU A 43 8.75 -5.08 3.76
CA LEU A 43 7.78 -4.68 4.79
C LEU A 43 7.01 -5.85 5.42
N SER A 44 6.73 -6.89 4.66
CA SER A 44 5.80 -7.96 5.08
C SER A 44 6.44 -9.34 5.17
N GLY A 45 7.68 -9.48 4.72
CA GLY A 45 8.33 -10.78 4.59
C GLY A 45 7.97 -11.51 3.28
N GLU A 46 8.63 -12.65 3.06
CA GLU A 46 8.33 -13.52 1.92
C GLU A 46 7.25 -14.54 2.28
N HIS A 47 6.19 -14.54 1.49
CA HIS A 47 5.09 -15.48 1.62
C HIS A 47 4.84 -16.15 0.26
N PRO A 48 5.46 -17.33 -0.02
CA PRO A 48 5.29 -18.03 -1.28
C PRO A 48 3.82 -18.37 -1.56
N GLY A 49 3.37 -18.16 -2.79
CA GLY A 49 1.98 -18.42 -3.20
C GLY A 49 0.96 -17.39 -2.71
N VAL A 50 1.39 -16.35 -1.99
CA VAL A 50 0.52 -15.31 -1.47
C VAL A 50 0.73 -13.98 -2.23
N ARG A 51 -0.33 -13.19 -2.37
CA ARG A 51 -0.26 -11.85 -2.98
C ARG A 51 0.67 -10.94 -2.20
N LYS A 52 1.40 -10.07 -2.87
CA LYS A 52 2.30 -9.10 -2.23
C LYS A 52 1.56 -7.91 -1.60
N GLY A 53 0.37 -7.62 -2.04
CA GLY A 53 -0.54 -6.64 -1.43
C GLY A 53 -1.92 -7.24 -1.24
N HIS A 54 -2.65 -6.80 -0.22
CA HIS A 54 -3.93 -7.37 0.15
C HIS A 54 -3.87 -8.91 0.34
N ALA A 55 -2.83 -9.37 1.04
CA ALA A 55 -2.52 -10.80 1.19
C ALA A 55 -3.60 -11.54 1.98
N LYS A 56 -4.01 -11.02 3.13
CA LYS A 56 -5.11 -11.57 3.92
C LYS A 56 -6.45 -11.18 3.31
N GLY A 57 -7.35 -12.13 3.17
CA GLY A 57 -8.69 -11.87 2.66
C GLY A 57 -9.55 -13.11 2.53
N VAL A 58 -10.83 -12.91 2.31
CA VAL A 58 -11.87 -13.93 2.17
C VAL A 58 -12.62 -13.71 0.87
N CYS A 59 -12.99 -14.80 0.19
CA CYS A 59 -13.82 -14.78 -1.02
C CYS A 59 -15.24 -15.24 -0.70
N ALA A 60 -16.19 -14.67 -1.44
CA ALA A 60 -17.58 -15.10 -1.48
C ALA A 60 -18.03 -15.23 -2.95
N LEU A 61 -18.97 -16.10 -3.19
CA LEU A 61 -19.63 -16.26 -4.48
C LEU A 61 -21.07 -15.74 -4.37
N GLY A 62 -21.60 -15.19 -5.45
CA GLY A 62 -22.95 -14.66 -5.49
C GLY A 62 -23.39 -14.33 -6.90
N SER A 63 -24.47 -13.57 -6.98
CA SER A 63 -24.98 -13.03 -8.23
C SER A 63 -25.14 -11.52 -8.13
N PHE A 64 -24.88 -10.84 -9.22
CA PHE A 64 -25.15 -9.42 -9.40
C PHE A 64 -26.41 -9.28 -10.26
N GLU A 65 -27.33 -8.45 -9.80
CA GLU A 65 -28.54 -8.10 -10.52
C GLU A 65 -28.55 -6.56 -10.70
N PRO A 66 -28.43 -6.08 -11.95
CA PRO A 66 -28.47 -4.64 -12.20
C PRO A 66 -29.89 -4.11 -11.98
N SER A 67 -30.00 -2.95 -11.35
CA SER A 67 -31.29 -2.28 -11.20
C SER A 67 -31.87 -1.82 -12.54
N ALA A 68 -33.21 -1.73 -12.64
CA ALA A 68 -33.87 -1.19 -13.83
C ALA A 68 -33.36 0.22 -14.21
N THR A 69 -33.02 1.04 -13.21
CA THR A 69 -32.43 2.37 -13.45
C THR A 69 -31.05 2.26 -14.08
N ALA A 70 -30.21 1.31 -13.65
CA ALA A 70 -28.89 1.13 -14.24
C ALA A 70 -29.01 0.62 -15.67
N GLN A 71 -29.89 -0.35 -15.93
CA GLN A 71 -30.17 -0.88 -17.28
C GLN A 71 -30.65 0.21 -18.25
N ALA A 72 -31.54 1.09 -17.78
CA ALA A 72 -32.05 2.19 -18.62
C ALA A 72 -31.02 3.31 -18.87
N ARG A 73 -30.04 3.47 -18.00
CA ARG A 73 -29.11 4.61 -18.02
C ARG A 73 -27.77 4.30 -18.68
N PHE A 74 -27.34 3.04 -18.66
CA PHE A 74 -26.01 2.65 -19.11
C PHE A 74 -26.11 1.51 -20.15
N ASP A 75 -25.65 1.80 -21.36
CA ASP A 75 -25.53 0.80 -22.43
C ASP A 75 -24.16 0.09 -22.32
N THR A 76 -24.08 -0.84 -21.36
CA THR A 76 -22.86 -1.62 -21.11
C THR A 76 -23.23 -3.06 -20.72
N PRO A 77 -22.46 -4.06 -21.17
CA PRO A 77 -22.69 -5.47 -20.81
C PRO A 77 -22.77 -5.72 -19.31
N LEU A 78 -22.10 -4.91 -18.50
CA LEU A 78 -22.15 -5.02 -17.03
C LEU A 78 -23.56 -4.83 -16.47
N PHE A 79 -24.38 -3.98 -17.09
CA PHE A 79 -25.72 -3.67 -16.60
C PHE A 79 -26.84 -4.25 -17.49
N SER A 80 -26.51 -5.08 -18.48
CA SER A 80 -27.52 -5.65 -19.38
C SER A 80 -28.35 -6.76 -18.73
N GLU A 81 -27.70 -7.60 -17.92
CA GLU A 81 -28.32 -8.78 -17.33
C GLU A 81 -27.69 -9.20 -16.01
N GLN A 82 -28.32 -10.15 -15.33
CA GLN A 82 -27.76 -10.77 -14.14
C GLN A 82 -26.49 -11.54 -14.47
N ALA A 83 -25.48 -11.42 -13.60
CA ALA A 83 -24.19 -12.09 -13.77
C ALA A 83 -23.73 -12.80 -12.49
N PRO A 84 -23.09 -13.97 -12.58
CA PRO A 84 -22.35 -14.54 -11.45
C PRO A 84 -21.20 -13.62 -11.05
N ILE A 85 -20.96 -13.54 -9.73
CA ILE A 85 -19.84 -12.76 -9.22
C ILE A 85 -18.96 -13.58 -8.30
N THR A 86 -17.67 -13.24 -8.32
CA THR A 86 -16.73 -13.55 -7.24
C THR A 86 -16.36 -12.26 -6.52
N LEU A 87 -16.65 -12.21 -5.23
CA LEU A 87 -16.34 -11.10 -4.36
C LEU A 87 -15.14 -11.46 -3.48
N ARG A 88 -14.23 -10.51 -3.26
CA ARG A 88 -13.12 -10.70 -2.32
C ARG A 88 -12.97 -9.48 -1.44
N PHE A 89 -13.09 -9.70 -0.13
CA PHE A 89 -12.68 -8.74 0.89
C PHE A 89 -11.23 -8.99 1.32
N SER A 90 -10.51 -7.95 1.71
CA SER A 90 -9.10 -8.07 2.08
C SER A 90 -8.61 -6.95 2.99
N MET A 91 -7.54 -7.25 3.74
CA MET A 91 -6.76 -6.25 4.46
C MET A 91 -5.70 -5.66 3.54
N GLY A 92 -5.39 -4.38 3.70
CA GLY A 92 -4.22 -3.76 3.07
C GLY A 92 -2.92 -4.41 3.57
N GLY A 93 -1.87 -4.36 2.74
CA GLY A 93 -0.56 -4.93 3.07
C GLY A 93 -0.35 -6.36 2.62
N GLY A 94 0.89 -6.84 2.79
CA GLY A 94 1.37 -8.13 2.29
C GLY A 94 1.45 -9.25 3.32
N ASN A 95 1.07 -9.01 4.57
CA ASN A 95 1.09 -10.02 5.63
C ASN A 95 -0.21 -10.85 5.62
N PRO A 96 -0.16 -12.16 5.30
CA PRO A 96 -1.36 -13.01 5.32
C PRO A 96 -1.91 -13.27 6.73
N ASN A 97 -1.13 -12.98 7.77
CA ASN A 97 -1.51 -13.13 9.18
C ASN A 97 -1.79 -11.78 9.85
N ALA A 98 -2.05 -10.71 9.07
CA ALA A 98 -2.35 -9.40 9.62
C ALA A 98 -3.52 -9.45 10.61
N ASP A 99 -3.45 -8.63 11.66
CA ASP A 99 -4.54 -8.48 12.61
C ASP A 99 -5.70 -7.73 11.94
N GLU A 100 -6.88 -8.33 11.93
CA GLU A 100 -8.07 -7.73 11.34
C GLU A 100 -8.61 -6.53 12.14
N ALA A 101 -8.22 -6.38 13.40
CA ALA A 101 -8.51 -5.20 14.20
C ALA A 101 -7.59 -4.01 13.88
N ALA A 102 -6.51 -4.21 13.10
CA ALA A 102 -5.60 -3.13 12.75
C ALA A 102 -6.31 -2.01 11.97
N ASN A 103 -5.98 -0.77 12.31
CA ASN A 103 -6.45 0.41 11.57
C ASN A 103 -5.71 0.54 10.22
N ALA A 104 -6.14 -0.25 9.26
CA ALA A 104 -5.57 -0.32 7.92
C ALA A 104 -6.69 -0.26 6.87
N PRO A 105 -6.41 0.25 5.66
CA PRO A 105 -7.37 0.21 4.57
C PRO A 105 -7.82 -1.23 4.29
N ARG A 106 -9.11 -1.41 4.10
CA ARG A 106 -9.69 -2.66 3.64
C ARG A 106 -10.04 -2.55 2.17
N GLY A 107 -9.92 -3.66 1.45
CA GLY A 107 -10.25 -3.73 0.04
C GLY A 107 -11.46 -4.60 -0.20
N MET A 108 -12.23 -4.23 -1.22
CA MET A 108 -13.25 -5.08 -1.83
C MET A 108 -12.98 -5.12 -3.32
N ALA A 109 -12.98 -6.32 -3.89
CA ALA A 109 -12.91 -6.53 -5.32
C ALA A 109 -14.06 -7.41 -5.76
N VAL A 110 -14.72 -7.04 -6.84
CA VAL A 110 -15.80 -7.80 -7.47
C VAL A 110 -15.36 -8.16 -8.88
N MET A 111 -15.44 -9.43 -9.22
CA MET A 111 -15.30 -9.95 -10.57
C MET A 111 -16.67 -10.39 -11.03
N PHE A 112 -17.14 -9.83 -12.13
CA PHE A 112 -18.37 -10.17 -12.80
C PHE A 112 -18.03 -11.09 -13.96
N ASP A 113 -18.62 -12.27 -14.01
CA ASP A 113 -18.50 -13.20 -15.12
C ASP A 113 -19.63 -12.91 -16.11
N LEU A 114 -19.28 -12.22 -17.19
CA LEU A 114 -20.21 -11.81 -18.24
C LEU A 114 -20.23 -12.85 -19.37
N ASP A 115 -21.22 -12.77 -20.25
CA ASP A 115 -21.32 -13.61 -21.42
C ASP A 115 -20.07 -13.61 -22.31
N ASN A 116 -19.90 -14.69 -23.08
CA ASN A 116 -18.76 -14.85 -24.01
C ASN A 116 -17.38 -14.81 -23.34
N ASN A 117 -17.24 -15.37 -22.15
CA ASN A 117 -15.98 -15.38 -21.35
C ASN A 117 -15.40 -13.99 -21.06
N ARG A 118 -16.24 -12.96 -21.11
CA ARG A 118 -15.83 -11.61 -20.70
C ARG A 118 -15.90 -11.50 -19.20
N GLN A 119 -14.95 -10.77 -18.63
CA GLN A 119 -14.94 -10.44 -17.21
C GLN A 119 -14.85 -8.94 -17.02
N HIS A 120 -15.64 -8.42 -16.10
CA HIS A 120 -15.47 -7.06 -15.60
C HIS A 120 -14.98 -7.12 -14.14
N LYS A 121 -14.07 -6.24 -13.77
CA LYS A 121 -13.48 -6.22 -12.42
C LYS A 121 -13.53 -4.80 -11.86
N ILE A 122 -14.08 -4.69 -10.65
CA ILE A 122 -14.10 -3.43 -9.89
C ILE A 122 -13.35 -3.67 -8.59
N ALA A 123 -12.49 -2.73 -8.20
CA ALA A 123 -11.84 -2.74 -6.92
C ALA A 123 -12.05 -1.41 -6.20
N GLY A 124 -12.25 -1.47 -4.90
CA GLY A 124 -12.42 -0.32 -4.04
C GLY A 124 -11.69 -0.48 -2.73
N LEU A 125 -11.47 0.64 -2.05
CA LEU A 125 -10.90 0.71 -0.71
C LEU A 125 -11.89 1.39 0.24
N THR A 126 -11.71 1.15 1.55
CA THR A 126 -12.46 1.88 2.59
C THR A 126 -12.00 3.33 2.74
N THR A 127 -11.01 3.77 1.97
CA THR A 127 -10.57 5.17 1.92
C THR A 127 -10.93 5.77 0.56
N PRO A 128 -11.50 7.00 0.51
CA PRO A 128 -11.88 7.65 -0.75
C PRO A 128 -10.70 8.22 -1.54
N MET A 129 -9.47 7.98 -1.08
CA MET A 129 -8.24 8.37 -1.75
C MET A 129 -7.17 7.29 -1.60
N PHE A 130 -6.17 7.34 -2.47
CA PHE A 130 -4.98 6.49 -2.39
C PHE A 130 -3.84 7.18 -1.63
N ALA A 131 -2.83 6.40 -1.21
CA ALA A 131 -1.67 6.87 -0.46
C ALA A 131 -0.59 7.55 -1.34
N GLY A 132 -0.99 8.33 -2.28
CA GLY A 132 -0.13 9.08 -3.20
C GLY A 132 -0.84 9.39 -4.52
N LYS A 133 -0.40 10.42 -5.22
CA LYS A 133 -0.98 10.83 -6.52
C LYS A 133 -0.42 10.03 -7.71
N ASN A 134 0.72 9.39 -7.51
CA ASN A 134 1.39 8.58 -8.52
C ASN A 134 2.19 7.43 -7.86
N PRO A 135 2.66 6.46 -8.65
CA PRO A 135 3.46 5.34 -8.13
C PRO A 135 4.72 5.78 -7.36
N GLU A 136 5.39 6.84 -7.81
CA GLU A 136 6.62 7.33 -7.20
C GLU A 136 6.39 7.80 -5.75
N GLN A 137 5.33 8.59 -5.50
CA GLN A 137 4.99 9.01 -4.14
C GLN A 137 4.63 7.82 -3.25
N PHE A 138 3.88 6.86 -3.78
CA PHE A 138 3.53 5.67 -3.00
C PHE A 138 4.75 4.82 -2.69
N LEU A 139 5.63 4.59 -3.65
CA LEU A 139 6.87 3.85 -3.44
C LEU A 139 7.77 4.53 -2.40
N GLY A 140 7.92 5.85 -2.46
CA GLY A 140 8.69 6.61 -1.48
C GLY A 140 8.12 6.49 -0.07
N LEU A 141 6.80 6.54 0.09
CA LEU A 141 6.13 6.33 1.37
C LEU A 141 6.40 4.92 1.95
N LEU A 142 6.36 3.90 1.09
CA LEU A 142 6.67 2.53 1.51
C LEU A 142 8.13 2.38 1.94
N ARG A 143 9.07 2.96 1.19
CA ARG A 143 10.52 2.93 1.48
C ARG A 143 10.85 3.62 2.80
N ILE A 144 10.26 4.78 3.08
CA ILE A 144 10.52 5.47 4.35
C ILE A 144 9.92 4.72 5.54
N ASN A 145 8.75 4.10 5.38
CA ASN A 145 8.18 3.24 6.42
C ASN A 145 9.06 2.01 6.69
N TYR A 146 9.66 1.43 5.65
CA TYR A 146 10.61 0.34 5.81
C TYR A 146 11.89 0.80 6.54
N ALA A 147 12.46 1.93 6.13
CA ALA A 147 13.65 2.49 6.77
C ALA A 147 13.41 2.79 8.28
N ILE A 148 12.22 3.26 8.65
CA ILE A 148 11.84 3.43 10.06
C ILE A 148 11.82 2.09 10.79
N ALA A 149 11.25 1.05 10.18
CA ALA A 149 11.21 -0.28 10.77
C ALA A 149 12.60 -0.89 10.96
N GLN A 150 13.60 -0.50 10.16
CA GLN A 150 15.00 -0.90 10.30
C GLN A 150 15.80 0.02 11.27
N GLY A 151 15.22 1.11 11.75
CA GLY A 151 15.94 2.10 12.56
C GLY A 151 16.87 3.02 11.76
N GLU A 152 16.75 3.01 10.42
CA GLU A 152 17.53 3.83 9.48
C GLU A 152 16.92 5.22 9.27
N ALA A 153 15.64 5.39 9.62
CA ALA A 153 14.92 6.65 9.58
C ALA A 153 14.05 6.83 10.83
N THR A 154 13.53 8.04 11.00
CA THR A 154 12.73 8.45 12.16
C THR A 154 11.32 8.89 11.76
N GLY A 155 10.45 9.10 12.76
CA GLY A 155 9.15 9.72 12.53
C GLY A 155 9.26 11.16 11.98
N ALA A 156 10.37 11.86 12.28
CA ALA A 156 10.63 13.19 11.74
C ALA A 156 10.92 13.13 10.22
N ASP A 157 11.66 12.13 9.77
CA ASP A 157 11.94 11.93 8.34
C ASP A 157 10.64 11.59 7.57
N ARG A 158 9.79 10.74 8.16
CA ARG A 158 8.46 10.47 7.58
C ARG A 158 7.60 11.72 7.53
N LYS A 159 7.61 12.55 8.56
CA LYS A 159 6.88 13.81 8.58
C LYS A 159 7.38 14.75 7.47
N ALA A 160 8.70 14.90 7.32
CA ALA A 160 9.30 15.69 6.25
C ALA A 160 8.92 15.16 4.86
N TYR A 161 8.89 13.83 4.68
CA TYR A 161 8.40 13.21 3.43
C TYR A 161 6.95 13.58 3.12
N LEU A 162 6.06 13.50 4.11
CA LEU A 162 4.65 13.84 3.94
C LEU A 162 4.40 15.32 3.70
N GLU A 163 5.20 16.20 4.29
CA GLU A 163 5.19 17.65 4.02
C GLU A 163 5.60 17.97 2.57
N ALA A 164 6.59 17.25 2.04
CA ALA A 164 7.02 17.38 0.64
C ALA A 164 6.06 16.69 -0.35
N ASN A 165 5.22 15.76 0.10
CA ASN A 165 4.30 14.96 -0.69
C ASN A 165 2.90 14.92 -0.02
N PRO A 166 2.17 16.04 0.04
CA PRO A 166 0.95 16.15 0.86
C PRO A 166 -0.16 15.20 0.43
N GLU A 167 -0.20 14.74 -0.83
CA GLU A 167 -1.18 13.75 -1.27
C GLU A 167 -0.98 12.40 -0.59
N ALA A 168 0.27 12.06 -0.23
CA ALA A 168 0.58 10.82 0.48
C ALA A 168 0.12 10.83 1.96
N ALA A 169 -0.09 12.01 2.55
CA ALA A 169 -0.58 12.15 3.92
C ALA A 169 -2.07 11.84 4.06
N ARG A 170 -2.88 12.20 3.04
CA ARG A 170 -4.36 12.23 3.11
C ARG A 170 -4.99 10.90 3.52
N GLN A 171 -4.49 9.78 3.03
CA GLN A 171 -5.05 8.47 3.40
C GLN A 171 -4.80 8.16 4.88
N GLY A 172 -3.60 8.47 5.39
CA GLY A 172 -3.27 8.31 6.81
C GLY A 172 -4.12 9.21 7.72
N GLU A 173 -4.35 10.45 7.32
CA GLU A 173 -5.22 11.41 8.03
C GLU A 173 -6.68 10.92 8.06
N TRP A 174 -7.18 10.41 6.93
CA TRP A 174 -8.51 9.79 6.87
C TRP A 174 -8.65 8.64 7.86
N LEU A 175 -7.68 7.73 7.90
CA LEU A 175 -7.71 6.56 8.79
C LEU A 175 -7.64 6.93 10.28
N GLN A 176 -7.04 8.07 10.64
CA GLN A 176 -7.02 8.54 12.03
C GLN A 176 -8.41 8.95 12.51
N SER A 177 -9.24 9.49 11.63
CA SER A 177 -10.60 9.96 11.96
C SER A 177 -11.72 8.95 11.63
N HIS A 178 -11.39 7.90 10.87
CA HIS A 178 -12.36 6.90 10.40
C HIS A 178 -11.87 5.51 10.75
N GLN A 179 -12.36 4.98 11.86
CA GLN A 179 -12.05 3.60 12.23
C GLN A 179 -12.66 2.62 11.23
N PRO A 180 -11.97 1.51 10.91
CA PRO A 180 -12.52 0.50 10.03
C PRO A 180 -13.79 -0.09 10.62
N ALA A 181 -14.78 -0.39 9.78
CA ALA A 181 -15.99 -1.08 10.20
C ALA A 181 -15.65 -2.45 10.84
N ALA A 182 -16.45 -2.87 11.82
CA ALA A 182 -16.25 -4.16 12.48
C ALA A 182 -16.31 -5.35 11.49
N GLU A 183 -17.16 -5.23 10.46
CA GLU A 183 -17.35 -6.25 9.44
C GLU A 183 -17.04 -5.70 8.06
N TYR A 184 -16.54 -6.56 7.17
CA TYR A 184 -16.28 -6.20 5.77
C TYR A 184 -17.55 -5.76 5.03
N THR A 185 -18.67 -6.42 5.33
CA THR A 185 -19.97 -6.19 4.65
C THR A 185 -20.66 -4.89 5.06
N SER A 186 -20.31 -4.31 6.20
CA SER A 186 -20.87 -3.04 6.68
C SER A 186 -20.01 -1.82 6.34
N ALA A 187 -18.84 -2.03 5.69
CA ALA A 187 -17.93 -0.96 5.28
C ALA A 187 -18.39 -0.28 3.98
N ASN A 188 -18.14 1.01 3.88
CA ASN A 188 -18.22 1.73 2.61
C ASN A 188 -16.92 1.54 1.81
N TYR A 189 -17.05 1.21 0.53
CA TYR A 189 -15.92 1.07 -0.39
C TYR A 189 -16.02 2.10 -1.49
N PHE A 190 -14.90 2.71 -1.79
CA PHE A 190 -14.75 3.78 -2.78
C PHE A 190 -13.89 3.29 -3.94
N GLY A 191 -14.33 3.52 -5.16
CA GLY A 191 -13.47 3.44 -6.33
C GLY A 191 -12.50 4.62 -6.30
N ILE A 192 -11.20 4.35 -6.32
CA ILE A 192 -10.16 5.39 -6.29
C ILE A 192 -9.81 5.94 -7.68
N HIS A 193 -10.46 5.42 -8.71
CA HIS A 193 -10.34 5.85 -10.10
C HIS A 193 -11.71 6.23 -10.66
N THR A 194 -11.72 7.16 -11.60
CA THR A 194 -12.91 7.49 -12.37
C THR A 194 -13.18 6.41 -13.40
N PHE A 195 -14.42 5.95 -13.49
CA PHE A 195 -14.88 5.04 -14.52
C PHE A 195 -15.75 5.79 -15.52
N TYR A 196 -15.55 5.53 -16.79
CA TYR A 196 -16.35 6.07 -17.87
C TYR A 196 -17.11 4.92 -18.53
N THR A 197 -18.38 5.13 -18.82
CA THR A 197 -19.21 4.27 -19.68
C THR A 197 -19.51 5.01 -20.96
N THR A 198 -19.32 4.38 -22.07
CA THR A 198 -19.75 4.89 -23.40
C THR A 198 -21.19 4.54 -23.63
#